data_88384f4c43125eb9d1a65662b8adbd7f
#
_entry.id   88384f4c43125eb9d1a65662b8adbd7f
#
_cell.length_a   1.000
_cell.length_b   1.000
_cell.length_c   1.000
_cell.angle_alpha   90.00
_cell.angle_beta   90.00
_cell.angle_gamma   90.00
#
_symmetry.space_group_name_H-M   'P 1'
#
loop_
_entity.id
_entity.type
_entity.pdbx_description
1 polymer ?
#
loop_
_entity_poly.entity_id
_entity_poly.type
_entity_poly.pdbx_seq_one_letter_code
_entity_poly.pdbx_strand_id
1 'polypeptide(L)'
;MKKKNVQRALALALAATMLAGTVAGCGKSSDSDSTQGGKSSNGKYAKELTIDVFDSQANFQGEQTGWFAKLIKDKFNIKLNIIAPNVAGGGDTLYQTRSANGNLGDLIITNLDSSRLKDMVTAGLVLDMSDYIKDEKYLQDRMDAINTASKLSGTDGVWAVPSEISNQPATEPCEASEPTNAPSLRWDVYGEVGYPEMDTLEDMIPVLEQMQEKAKGTSKDGK
;
A
#
# COMPACT_ATOMS: atom_id res chain seq x y z
N MET A 1 -39.67 -43.09 22.11
CA MET A 1 -40.14 -41.80 21.56
C MET A 1 -39.77 -40.55 22.39
N LYS A 2 -39.46 -40.64 23.68
CA LYS A 2 -39.17 -39.44 24.52
C LYS A 2 -37.80 -38.79 24.31
N LYS A 3 -36.74 -39.51 23.92
CA LYS A 3 -35.39 -38.96 23.74
C LYS A 3 -35.24 -38.03 22.52
N LYS A 4 -35.95 -38.29 21.41
CA LYS A 4 -35.89 -37.45 20.21
C LYS A 4 -36.51 -36.05 20.36
N ASN A 5 -37.53 -35.96 21.21
CA ASN A 5 -38.23 -34.69 21.46
C ASN A 5 -37.45 -33.78 22.40
N VAL A 6 -36.68 -34.34 23.32
CA VAL A 6 -35.78 -33.58 24.21
C VAL A 6 -34.59 -33.00 23.42
N GLN A 7 -34.02 -33.76 22.49
CA GLN A 7 -32.94 -33.25 21.62
C GLN A 7 -33.40 -32.13 20.67
N ARG A 8 -34.63 -32.20 20.15
CA ARG A 8 -35.22 -31.12 19.34
C ARG A 8 -35.56 -29.89 20.17
N ALA A 9 -36.00 -30.03 21.39
CA ALA A 9 -36.23 -28.90 22.29
C ALA A 9 -34.93 -28.23 22.72
N LEU A 10 -33.83 -28.96 22.92
CA LEU A 10 -32.52 -28.39 23.22
C LEU A 10 -31.93 -27.64 22.01
N ALA A 11 -32.10 -28.17 20.78
CA ALA A 11 -31.62 -27.51 19.58
C ALA A 11 -32.38 -26.20 19.29
N LEU A 12 -33.67 -26.15 19.55
CA LEU A 12 -34.49 -24.94 19.44
C LEU A 12 -34.15 -23.88 20.51
N ALA A 13 -33.81 -24.31 21.74
CA ALA A 13 -33.37 -23.38 22.78
C ALA A 13 -32.03 -22.76 22.52
N LEU A 14 -31.05 -23.48 21.91
CA LEU A 14 -29.75 -22.93 21.49
C LEU A 14 -29.88 -21.95 20.31
N ALA A 15 -30.80 -22.19 19.38
CA ALA A 15 -31.04 -21.26 18.27
C ALA A 15 -31.69 -19.94 18.72
N ALA A 16 -32.57 -20.00 19.74
CA ALA A 16 -33.20 -18.80 20.28
C ALA A 16 -32.26 -17.91 21.10
N THR A 17 -31.21 -18.48 21.72
CA THR A 17 -30.23 -17.70 22.48
C THR A 17 -29.22 -16.95 21.57
N MET A 18 -29.00 -17.40 20.34
CA MET A 18 -28.17 -16.68 19.39
C MET A 18 -28.87 -15.50 18.72
N LEU A 19 -30.21 -15.47 18.68
CA LEU A 19 -30.95 -14.32 18.13
C LEU A 19 -31.18 -13.19 19.14
N ALA A 20 -31.00 -13.42 20.43
CA ALA A 20 -31.22 -12.40 21.45
C ALA A 20 -29.98 -11.53 21.77
N GLY A 21 -28.83 -11.88 21.20
CA GLY A 21 -27.54 -11.20 21.45
C GLY A 21 -27.22 -10.01 20.56
N THR A 22 -28.03 -9.69 19.53
CA THR A 22 -27.67 -8.70 18.51
C THR A 22 -28.35 -7.32 18.64
N VAL A 23 -29.07 -7.03 19.73
CA VAL A 23 -29.82 -5.75 19.86
C VAL A 23 -29.34 -4.85 21.01
N ALA A 24 -28.22 -5.18 21.66
CA ALA A 24 -27.69 -4.34 22.75
C ALA A 24 -26.25 -3.87 22.47
N GLY A 25 -26.04 -3.17 21.35
CA GLY A 25 -24.75 -2.60 20.94
C GLY A 25 -24.85 -1.23 20.32
N CYS A 26 -25.85 -0.41 20.68
CA CYS A 26 -25.79 1.02 20.44
C CYS A 26 -24.98 1.69 21.55
N GLY A 27 -23.68 1.57 21.48
CA GLY A 27 -22.74 2.40 22.20
C GLY A 27 -22.75 3.81 21.57
N LYS A 28 -23.29 4.74 22.31
CA LYS A 28 -23.26 6.19 22.06
C LYS A 28 -21.79 6.60 21.99
N SER A 29 -21.28 6.87 20.78
CA SER A 29 -20.01 7.55 20.60
C SER A 29 -20.14 8.96 21.17
N SER A 30 -19.43 9.21 22.25
CA SER A 30 -19.23 10.53 22.81
C SER A 30 -18.40 11.34 21.79
N ASP A 31 -19.03 12.35 21.22
CA ASP A 31 -18.38 13.46 20.55
C ASP A 31 -17.36 14.10 21.49
N SER A 32 -16.10 13.84 21.25
CA SER A 32 -15.02 14.67 21.80
C SER A 32 -14.77 15.77 20.78
N ASP A 33 -15.50 16.85 20.99
CA ASP A 33 -15.26 18.14 20.37
C ASP A 33 -13.86 18.64 20.77
N SER A 34 -12.89 18.51 19.88
CA SER A 34 -11.62 19.23 19.95
C SER A 34 -11.51 20.13 18.74
N THR A 35 -12.20 21.26 18.86
CA THR A 35 -12.03 22.45 18.04
C THR A 35 -10.59 22.93 18.06
N GLN A 36 -9.86 22.70 16.98
CA GLN A 36 -8.87 23.66 16.50
C GLN A 36 -8.89 23.67 14.98
N GLY A 37 -9.76 24.54 14.45
CA GLY A 37 -9.97 24.72 13.04
C GLY A 37 -8.80 25.41 12.37
N GLY A 38 -8.03 24.66 11.60
CA GLY A 38 -7.33 25.23 10.47
C GLY A 38 -8.39 25.61 9.41
N LYS A 39 -8.49 26.88 9.06
CA LYS A 39 -9.35 27.36 7.98
C LYS A 39 -8.88 26.70 6.67
N SER A 40 -9.57 25.64 6.25
CA SER A 40 -9.46 25.13 4.89
C SER A 40 -9.99 26.20 3.94
N SER A 41 -9.17 26.65 3.01
CA SER A 41 -9.45 27.80 2.15
C SER A 41 -10.43 27.53 1.00
N ASN A 42 -11.06 26.35 0.94
CA ASN A 42 -12.02 26.04 -0.12
C ASN A 42 -13.15 25.16 0.41
N GLY A 43 -14.38 25.66 0.38
CA GLY A 43 -15.61 24.96 0.78
C GLY A 43 -15.90 23.64 0.05
N LYS A 44 -15.07 23.26 -0.92
CA LYS A 44 -15.17 22.00 -1.67
C LYS A 44 -14.91 20.75 -0.80
N TYR A 45 -14.06 20.87 0.24
CA TYR A 45 -13.67 19.75 1.10
C TYR A 45 -13.91 20.09 2.58
N ALA A 46 -15.12 20.53 2.91
CA ALA A 46 -15.45 21.00 4.25
C ALA A 46 -15.41 19.88 5.30
N LYS A 47 -15.74 18.65 4.92
CA LYS A 47 -15.73 17.49 5.82
C LYS A 47 -14.37 16.80 5.74
N GLU A 48 -13.75 16.58 6.90
CA GLU A 48 -12.56 15.74 6.99
C GLU A 48 -12.91 14.29 6.66
N LEU A 49 -12.08 13.64 5.83
CA LEU A 49 -12.17 12.23 5.52
C LEU A 49 -10.89 11.52 5.98
N THR A 50 -11.05 10.33 6.53
CA THR A 50 -9.95 9.39 6.70
C THR A 50 -10.03 8.38 5.57
N ILE A 51 -8.92 8.18 4.88
CA ILE A 51 -8.76 7.20 3.79
C ILE A 51 -7.89 6.07 4.31
N ASP A 52 -8.42 4.86 4.34
CA ASP A 52 -7.68 3.65 4.64
C ASP A 52 -6.89 3.21 3.41
N VAL A 53 -5.57 3.26 3.52
CA VAL A 53 -4.63 2.88 2.46
C VAL A 53 -4.03 1.52 2.78
N PHE A 54 -4.44 0.48 2.07
CA PHE A 54 -3.75 -0.81 2.13
C PHE A 54 -2.51 -0.74 1.25
N ASP A 55 -1.34 -0.72 1.85
CA ASP A 55 -0.06 -0.61 1.15
C ASP A 55 0.85 -1.79 1.51
N SER A 56 0.99 -2.72 0.56
CA SER A 56 1.81 -3.92 0.72
C SER A 56 3.32 -3.64 0.74
N GLN A 57 3.74 -2.44 0.38
CA GLN A 57 5.15 -2.04 0.33
C GLN A 57 5.52 -1.05 1.44
N ALA A 58 4.53 -0.53 2.17
CA ALA A 58 4.79 0.44 3.22
C ALA A 58 5.66 -0.15 4.34
N ASN A 59 6.56 0.68 4.83
CA ASN A 59 7.40 0.40 6.01
C ASN A 59 6.90 1.10 7.27
N PHE A 60 5.71 1.64 7.23
CA PHE A 60 5.04 2.37 8.30
C PHE A 60 3.56 1.98 8.35
N GLN A 61 2.99 1.92 9.56
CA GLN A 61 1.56 1.65 9.79
C GLN A 61 0.95 2.72 10.68
N GLY A 62 -0.33 3.06 10.43
CA GLY A 62 -1.11 4.03 11.18
C GLY A 62 -1.32 5.35 10.45
N GLU A 63 -1.76 6.39 11.16
CA GLU A 63 -2.01 7.71 10.59
C GLU A 63 -0.69 8.31 10.06
N GLN A 64 -0.68 8.68 8.79
CA GLN A 64 0.47 9.32 8.17
C GLN A 64 0.70 10.71 8.76
N THR A 65 1.97 11.01 9.05
CA THR A 65 2.42 12.29 9.62
C THR A 65 3.45 12.97 8.71
N GLY A 66 3.95 14.11 9.13
CA GLY A 66 4.99 14.84 8.41
C GLY A 66 4.45 15.75 7.31
N TRP A 67 5.34 16.22 6.43
CA TRP A 67 5.03 17.24 5.43
C TRP A 67 3.99 16.75 4.40
N PHE A 68 4.06 15.48 4.00
CA PHE A 68 3.14 14.93 3.01
C PHE A 68 1.72 14.83 3.56
N ALA A 69 1.56 14.35 4.79
CA ALA A 69 0.25 14.33 5.47
C ALA A 69 -0.34 15.73 5.59
N LYS A 70 0.52 16.73 5.94
CA LYS A 70 0.10 18.13 5.98
C LYS A 70 -0.36 18.63 4.61
N LEU A 71 0.37 18.33 3.54
CA LEU A 71 0.02 18.71 2.18
C LEU A 71 -1.35 18.16 1.77
N ILE A 72 -1.59 16.87 2.02
CA ILE A 72 -2.87 16.20 1.71
C ILE A 72 -4.00 16.78 2.56
N LYS A 73 -3.74 17.01 3.83
CA LYS A 73 -4.70 17.64 4.74
C LYS A 73 -5.07 19.05 4.28
N ASP A 74 -4.10 19.89 3.96
CA ASP A 74 -4.31 21.27 3.57
C ASP A 74 -5.04 21.38 2.22
N LYS A 75 -4.74 20.49 1.26
CA LYS A 75 -5.34 20.52 -0.08
C LYS A 75 -6.71 19.86 -0.15
N PHE A 76 -6.91 18.76 0.54
CA PHE A 76 -8.05 17.88 0.33
C PHE A 76 -8.87 17.65 1.61
N ASN A 77 -8.38 18.09 2.75
CA ASN A 77 -8.94 17.80 4.07
C ASN A 77 -9.03 16.28 4.35
N ILE A 78 -8.00 15.55 3.94
CA ILE A 78 -7.89 14.10 4.07
C ILE A 78 -6.79 13.73 5.07
N LYS A 79 -7.04 12.70 5.86
CA LYS A 79 -6.06 11.93 6.62
C LYS A 79 -5.86 10.58 5.97
N LEU A 80 -4.63 10.10 5.91
CA LEU A 80 -4.28 8.78 5.40
C LEU A 80 -3.97 7.86 6.57
N ASN A 81 -4.67 6.75 6.65
CA ASN A 81 -4.39 5.67 7.61
C ASN A 81 -3.78 4.49 6.86
N ILE A 82 -2.49 4.25 7.07
CA ILE A 82 -1.74 3.24 6.34
C ILE A 82 -1.90 1.88 7.01
N ILE A 83 -2.33 0.90 6.24
CA ILE A 83 -2.44 -0.50 6.62
C ILE A 83 -1.31 -1.24 5.91
N ALA A 84 -0.23 -1.52 6.64
CA ALA A 84 0.99 -2.10 6.13
C ALA A 84 1.13 -3.57 6.56
N PRO A 85 0.80 -4.55 5.72
CA PRO A 85 0.83 -5.98 6.08
C PRO A 85 2.19 -6.44 6.60
N ASN A 86 3.26 -5.96 6.01
CA ASN A 86 4.62 -6.35 6.40
C ASN A 86 5.02 -5.79 7.77
N VAL A 87 4.56 -4.60 8.12
CA VAL A 87 4.80 -3.96 9.42
C VAL A 87 3.92 -4.57 10.50
N ALA A 88 2.66 -4.87 10.17
CA ALA A 88 1.72 -5.51 11.07
C ALA A 88 2.05 -6.99 11.38
N GLY A 89 3.01 -7.57 10.64
CA GLY A 89 3.41 -8.96 10.81
C GLY A 89 2.44 -9.97 10.20
N GLY A 90 1.51 -9.52 9.35
CA GLY A 90 0.50 -10.38 8.72
C GLY A 90 0.84 -10.80 7.28
N GLY A 91 1.66 -10.03 6.57
CA GLY A 91 2.03 -10.30 5.18
C GLY A 91 0.81 -10.65 4.30
N ASP A 92 0.94 -11.67 3.47
CA ASP A 92 -0.14 -12.15 2.61
C ASP A 92 -1.38 -12.64 3.39
N THR A 93 -1.23 -13.12 4.61
CA THR A 93 -2.37 -13.55 5.44
C THR A 93 -3.32 -12.38 5.73
N LEU A 94 -2.79 -11.19 5.97
CA LEU A 94 -3.61 -10.01 6.19
C LEU A 94 -4.35 -9.62 4.90
N TYR A 95 -3.67 -9.66 3.75
CA TYR A 95 -4.30 -9.44 2.45
C TYR A 95 -5.46 -10.44 2.22
N GLN A 96 -5.21 -11.73 2.39
CA GLN A 96 -6.22 -12.78 2.21
C GLN A 96 -7.44 -12.57 3.13
N THR A 97 -7.19 -12.29 4.40
CA THR A 97 -8.26 -12.08 5.38
C THR A 97 -9.10 -10.85 5.05
N ARG A 98 -8.46 -9.74 4.69
CA ARG A 98 -9.16 -8.51 4.34
C ARG A 98 -9.91 -8.62 3.02
N SER A 99 -9.33 -9.29 2.01
CA SER A 99 -9.98 -9.60 0.74
C SER A 99 -11.22 -10.46 0.93
N ALA A 100 -11.12 -11.52 1.71
CA ALA A 100 -12.25 -12.40 2.01
C ALA A 100 -13.39 -11.69 2.75
N ASN A 101 -13.08 -10.65 3.53
CA ASN A 101 -14.05 -9.81 4.22
C ASN A 101 -14.55 -8.62 3.38
N GLY A 102 -14.08 -8.47 2.14
CA GLY A 102 -14.45 -7.34 1.29
C GLY A 102 -13.93 -5.99 1.78
N ASN A 103 -12.86 -5.96 2.57
CA ASN A 103 -12.34 -4.76 3.23
C ASN A 103 -10.81 -4.62 3.08
N LEU A 104 -10.37 -4.30 1.87
CA LEU A 104 -8.97 -3.93 1.62
C LEU A 104 -8.65 -2.48 1.94
N GLY A 105 -9.64 -1.64 2.17
CA GLY A 105 -9.48 -0.20 2.38
C GLY A 105 -10.02 0.61 1.19
N ASP A 106 -9.84 1.93 1.25
CA ASP A 106 -10.34 2.85 0.23
C ASP A 106 -9.36 3.00 -0.94
N LEU A 107 -8.07 2.86 -0.68
CA LEU A 107 -7.00 2.87 -1.67
C LEU A 107 -6.11 1.64 -1.47
N ILE A 108 -5.79 0.95 -2.56
CA ILE A 108 -4.96 -0.25 -2.52
C ILE A 108 -3.69 0.00 -3.32
N ILE A 109 -2.53 -0.11 -2.66
CA ILE A 109 -1.20 -0.07 -3.26
C ILE A 109 -0.58 -1.45 -3.09
N THR A 110 -0.38 -2.16 -4.18
CA THR A 110 0.12 -3.53 -4.15
C THR A 110 0.82 -3.90 -5.43
N ASN A 111 1.70 -4.88 -5.38
CA ASN A 111 2.24 -5.49 -6.58
C ASN A 111 1.12 -6.22 -7.31
N LEU A 112 1.00 -5.95 -8.60
CA LEU A 112 0.05 -6.63 -9.46
C LEU A 112 0.77 -7.78 -10.18
N ASP A 113 0.50 -8.99 -9.74
CA ASP A 113 0.63 -10.13 -10.63
C ASP A 113 -0.67 -10.31 -11.44
N SER A 114 -0.61 -11.14 -12.47
CA SER A 114 -1.74 -11.35 -13.39
C SER A 114 -2.99 -11.95 -12.70
N SER A 115 -2.83 -12.63 -11.58
CA SER A 115 -3.94 -13.23 -10.84
C SER A 115 -4.57 -12.26 -9.85
N ARG A 116 -3.76 -11.48 -9.14
CA ARG A 116 -4.22 -10.61 -8.06
C ARG A 116 -5.22 -9.54 -8.53
N LEU A 117 -4.93 -8.85 -9.62
CA LEU A 117 -5.86 -7.86 -10.17
C LEU A 117 -7.17 -8.52 -10.62
N LYS A 118 -7.08 -9.63 -11.33
CA LYS A 118 -8.24 -10.39 -11.77
C LYS A 118 -9.12 -10.84 -10.60
N ASP A 119 -8.51 -11.33 -9.55
CA ASP A 119 -9.21 -11.79 -8.35
C ASP A 119 -9.92 -10.62 -7.66
N MET A 120 -9.26 -9.47 -7.50
CA MET A 120 -9.87 -8.27 -6.93
C MET A 120 -11.04 -7.75 -7.76
N VAL A 121 -10.93 -7.72 -9.09
CA VAL A 121 -12.01 -7.32 -9.99
C VAL A 121 -13.18 -8.31 -9.90
N THR A 122 -12.91 -9.61 -9.96
CA THR A 122 -13.93 -10.66 -9.88
C THR A 122 -14.68 -10.62 -8.53
N ALA A 123 -13.97 -10.33 -7.46
CA ALA A 123 -14.54 -10.21 -6.13
C ALA A 123 -15.22 -8.86 -5.84
N GLY A 124 -15.19 -7.91 -6.79
CA GLY A 124 -15.76 -6.57 -6.62
C GLY A 124 -15.06 -5.71 -5.57
N LEU A 125 -13.76 -5.92 -5.36
CA LEU A 125 -12.95 -5.21 -4.38
C LEU A 125 -12.37 -3.90 -4.89
N VAL A 126 -12.43 -3.68 -6.20
CA VAL A 126 -11.90 -2.50 -6.89
C VAL A 126 -12.96 -1.88 -7.80
N LEU A 127 -12.86 -0.58 -7.97
CA LEU A 127 -13.77 0.22 -8.80
C LEU A 127 -13.22 0.34 -10.21
N ASP A 128 -14.09 0.25 -11.22
CA ASP A 128 -13.76 0.71 -12.56
C ASP A 128 -13.63 2.25 -12.57
N MET A 129 -12.40 2.71 -12.84
CA MET A 129 -12.06 4.12 -12.86
C MET A 129 -12.22 4.78 -14.23
N SER A 130 -12.67 4.06 -15.26
CA SER A 130 -12.72 4.56 -16.64
C SER A 130 -13.39 5.92 -16.77
N ASP A 131 -14.54 6.12 -16.12
CA ASP A 131 -15.27 7.38 -16.15
C ASP A 131 -14.62 8.50 -15.34
N TYR A 132 -13.81 8.17 -14.37
CA TYR A 132 -13.19 9.13 -13.48
C TYR A 132 -11.90 9.70 -14.04
N ILE A 133 -11.13 8.89 -14.79
CA ILE A 133 -9.79 9.29 -15.26
C ILE A 133 -9.75 9.72 -16.73
N LYS A 134 -10.83 9.55 -17.47
CA LYS A 134 -10.87 9.87 -18.91
C LYS A 134 -10.49 11.31 -19.25
N ASP A 135 -10.78 12.24 -18.36
CA ASP A 135 -10.52 13.67 -18.54
C ASP A 135 -9.35 14.17 -17.67
N GLU A 136 -8.65 13.25 -16.96
CA GLU A 136 -7.55 13.61 -16.08
C GLU A 136 -6.28 13.92 -16.86
N LYS A 137 -5.98 15.22 -16.96
CA LYS A 137 -4.90 15.77 -17.78
C LYS A 137 -3.54 15.10 -17.57
N TYR A 138 -3.22 14.74 -16.33
CA TYR A 138 -1.91 14.17 -15.98
C TYR A 138 -1.78 12.68 -16.26
N LEU A 139 -2.88 12.03 -16.68
CA LEU A 139 -2.90 10.60 -17.00
C LEU A 139 -3.02 10.32 -18.50
N GLN A 140 -3.36 11.35 -19.32
CA GLN A 140 -3.66 11.13 -20.73
C GLN A 140 -2.46 10.61 -21.54
N ASP A 141 -1.28 11.12 -21.30
CA ASP A 141 -0.05 10.68 -21.96
C ASP A 141 0.50 9.33 -21.40
N ARG A 142 -0.21 8.73 -20.44
CA ARG A 142 0.10 7.44 -19.82
C ARG A 142 -1.00 6.39 -19.98
N MET A 143 -2.03 6.71 -20.75
CA MET A 143 -3.19 5.81 -20.91
C MET A 143 -2.81 4.47 -21.53
N ASP A 144 -1.78 4.39 -22.37
CA ASP A 144 -1.32 3.12 -22.94
C ASP A 144 -0.80 2.16 -21.86
N ALA A 145 -0.03 2.67 -20.91
CA ALA A 145 0.48 1.89 -19.78
C ALA A 145 -0.66 1.49 -18.82
N ILE A 146 -1.59 2.41 -18.53
CA ILE A 146 -2.76 2.17 -17.69
C ILE A 146 -3.65 1.08 -18.33
N ASN A 147 -3.93 1.18 -19.62
CA ASN A 147 -4.73 0.19 -20.36
C ASN A 147 -4.01 -1.17 -20.41
N THR A 148 -2.68 -1.17 -20.52
CA THR A 148 -1.90 -2.40 -20.52
C THR A 148 -1.97 -3.10 -19.17
N ALA A 149 -1.82 -2.36 -18.07
CA ALA A 149 -1.98 -2.91 -16.72
C ALA A 149 -3.40 -3.44 -16.48
N SER A 150 -4.41 -2.71 -16.97
CA SER A 150 -5.81 -3.09 -16.79
C SER A 150 -6.17 -4.39 -17.50
N LYS A 151 -5.48 -4.75 -18.59
CA LYS A 151 -5.66 -6.06 -19.28
C LYS A 151 -5.36 -7.26 -18.38
N LEU A 152 -4.55 -7.10 -17.35
CA LEU A 152 -4.28 -8.16 -16.37
C LEU A 152 -5.55 -8.60 -15.62
N SER A 153 -6.58 -7.76 -15.58
CA SER A 153 -7.87 -8.12 -14.98
C SER A 153 -8.63 -9.20 -15.77
N GLY A 154 -8.36 -9.30 -17.08
CA GLY A 154 -9.14 -10.11 -18.00
C GLY A 154 -10.53 -9.56 -18.29
N THR A 155 -10.81 -8.30 -17.92
CA THR A 155 -12.11 -7.63 -18.05
C THR A 155 -11.88 -6.22 -18.60
N ASP A 156 -12.76 -5.73 -19.44
CA ASP A 156 -12.70 -4.34 -19.93
C ASP A 156 -12.88 -3.36 -18.77
N GLY A 157 -12.22 -2.20 -18.86
CA GLY A 157 -12.27 -1.15 -17.85
C GLY A 157 -10.87 -0.72 -17.37
N VAL A 158 -10.81 0.30 -16.53
CA VAL A 158 -9.59 0.77 -15.89
C VAL A 158 -9.63 0.43 -14.41
N TRP A 159 -8.94 -0.62 -14.04
CA TRP A 159 -8.99 -1.21 -12.72
C TRP A 159 -7.77 -0.89 -11.84
N ALA A 160 -6.68 -0.42 -12.46
CA ALA A 160 -5.46 -0.05 -11.76
C ALA A 160 -4.70 1.03 -12.53
N VAL A 161 -4.00 1.89 -11.79
CA VAL A 161 -3.03 2.85 -12.32
C VAL A 161 -1.66 2.41 -11.85
N PRO A 162 -0.73 2.06 -12.75
CA PRO A 162 0.64 1.71 -12.37
C PRO A 162 1.36 2.90 -11.73
N SER A 163 2.23 2.65 -10.78
CA SER A 163 3.00 3.69 -10.08
C SER A 163 4.28 4.09 -10.82
N GLU A 164 4.93 3.14 -11.48
CA GLU A 164 6.19 3.36 -12.18
C GLU A 164 5.94 3.22 -13.69
N ILE A 165 5.47 4.29 -14.31
CA ILE A 165 5.14 4.33 -15.73
C ILE A 165 5.96 5.40 -16.44
N SER A 166 6.57 5.00 -17.56
CA SER A 166 7.22 5.91 -18.51
C SER A 166 6.27 6.21 -19.67
N ASN A 167 6.39 7.39 -20.24
CA ASN A 167 5.79 7.76 -21.52
C ASN A 167 6.70 7.42 -22.71
N GLN A 168 7.87 6.85 -22.44
CA GLN A 168 8.80 6.39 -23.47
C GLN A 168 8.49 4.93 -23.85
N PRO A 169 8.73 4.53 -25.10
CA PRO A 169 8.70 3.12 -25.50
C PRO A 169 9.68 2.30 -24.63
N ALA A 170 9.36 1.05 -24.39
CA ALA A 170 10.22 0.15 -23.60
C ALA A 170 11.63 -0.05 -24.17
N THR A 171 11.85 0.30 -25.44
CA THR A 171 13.14 0.25 -26.15
C THR A 171 13.96 1.52 -26.00
N GLU A 172 13.38 2.59 -25.47
CA GLU A 172 14.06 3.86 -25.25
C GLU A 172 14.47 3.98 -23.80
N PRO A 173 15.68 4.54 -23.52
CA PRO A 173 16.04 4.88 -22.14
C PRO A 173 15.03 5.88 -21.59
N CYS A 174 14.35 5.55 -20.51
CA CYS A 174 13.57 6.55 -19.78
C CYS A 174 14.51 7.53 -19.09
N GLU A 175 14.04 8.77 -18.87
CA GLU A 175 14.77 9.74 -18.07
C GLU A 175 15.18 9.13 -16.74
N ALA A 176 16.39 9.47 -16.32
CA ALA A 176 17.04 8.90 -15.16
C ALA A 176 16.16 8.93 -13.91
N SER A 177 15.41 7.87 -13.71
CA SER A 177 15.02 7.50 -12.36
C SER A 177 16.28 6.96 -11.68
N GLU A 178 16.60 7.45 -10.51
CA GLU A 178 17.65 6.84 -9.72
C GLU A 178 17.34 5.35 -9.57
N PRO A 179 18.28 4.44 -9.85
CA PRO A 179 18.03 3.03 -9.72
C PRO A 179 17.68 2.71 -8.27
N THR A 180 16.49 2.20 -8.04
CA THR A 180 16.02 1.81 -6.70
C THR A 180 16.78 0.60 -6.15
N ASN A 181 17.41 -0.18 -7.04
CA ASN A 181 18.21 -1.35 -6.72
C ASN A 181 19.54 -1.28 -7.45
N ALA A 182 20.51 -0.65 -6.82
CA ALA A 182 21.88 -0.63 -7.32
C ALA A 182 22.86 -0.99 -6.19
N PRO A 183 23.99 -1.63 -6.51
CA PRO A 183 25.07 -1.78 -5.56
C PRO A 183 25.50 -0.39 -5.05
N SER A 184 25.58 -0.24 -3.74
CA SER A 184 26.02 1.00 -3.11
C SER A 184 27.27 0.75 -2.30
N LEU A 185 28.24 1.65 -2.40
CA LEU A 185 29.48 1.59 -1.66
C LEU A 185 29.52 2.68 -0.57
N ARG A 186 30.21 2.40 0.53
CA ARG A 186 30.56 3.43 1.50
C ARG A 186 31.56 4.37 0.88
N TRP A 187 31.11 5.59 0.55
CA TRP A 187 31.92 6.59 -0.14
C TRP A 187 33.17 7.03 0.63
N ASP A 188 33.02 7.15 1.95
CA ASP A 188 34.13 7.46 2.86
C ASP A 188 35.26 6.43 2.77
N VAL A 189 34.92 5.13 2.83
CA VAL A 189 35.90 4.04 2.74
C VAL A 189 36.45 3.89 1.32
N TYR A 190 35.64 4.12 0.30
CA TYR A 190 36.09 4.12 -1.08
C TYR A 190 37.13 5.20 -1.35
N GLY A 191 36.97 6.36 -0.70
CA GLY A 191 37.97 7.43 -0.73
C GLY A 191 39.30 7.04 -0.07
N GLU A 192 39.27 6.25 1.01
CA GLU A 192 40.48 5.78 1.69
C GLU A 192 41.31 4.81 0.87
N VAL A 193 40.72 4.15 -0.12
CA VAL A 193 41.42 3.27 -1.09
C VAL A 193 41.78 4.00 -2.40
N GLY A 194 41.49 5.30 -2.50
CA GLY A 194 41.97 6.14 -3.59
C GLY A 194 41.04 6.19 -4.82
N TYR A 195 39.78 5.85 -4.68
CA TYR A 195 38.77 5.83 -5.77
C TYR A 195 39.22 5.04 -7.02
N PRO A 196 39.62 3.79 -6.88
CA PRO A 196 40.03 2.98 -8.03
C PRO A 196 38.90 2.82 -9.02
N GLU A 197 39.19 2.91 -10.30
CA GLU A 197 38.22 2.68 -11.37
C GLU A 197 37.71 1.24 -11.33
N MET A 198 36.43 1.04 -11.62
CA MET A 198 35.75 -0.25 -11.67
C MET A 198 34.82 -0.24 -12.88
N ASP A 199 35.22 -0.87 -13.97
CA ASP A 199 34.44 -0.93 -15.20
C ASP A 199 33.58 -2.20 -15.28
N THR A 200 33.95 -3.22 -14.55
CA THR A 200 33.26 -4.53 -14.48
C THR A 200 32.95 -4.92 -13.04
N LEU A 201 32.08 -5.92 -12.87
CA LEU A 201 31.81 -6.49 -11.55
C LEU A 201 33.03 -7.20 -10.97
N GLU A 202 33.88 -7.76 -11.82
CA GLU A 202 35.13 -8.41 -11.42
C GLU A 202 36.12 -7.40 -10.84
N ASP A 203 36.16 -6.17 -11.35
CA ASP A 203 37.01 -5.10 -10.83
C ASP A 203 36.58 -4.65 -9.42
N MET A 204 35.34 -4.85 -9.08
CA MET A 204 34.84 -4.52 -7.73
C MET A 204 35.46 -5.41 -6.65
N ILE A 205 35.77 -6.67 -6.95
CA ILE A 205 36.22 -7.62 -5.94
C ILE A 205 37.47 -7.14 -5.21
N PRO A 206 38.61 -6.85 -5.90
CA PRO A 206 39.82 -6.38 -5.23
C PRO A 206 39.64 -5.03 -4.54
N VAL A 207 38.74 -4.18 -5.04
CA VAL A 207 38.44 -2.88 -4.42
C VAL A 207 37.67 -3.08 -3.11
N LEU A 208 36.66 -3.96 -3.11
CA LEU A 208 35.90 -4.30 -1.91
C LEU A 208 36.77 -4.96 -0.83
N GLU A 209 37.73 -5.82 -1.22
CA GLU A 209 38.69 -6.40 -0.29
C GLU A 209 39.55 -5.33 0.37
N GLN A 210 40.06 -4.36 -0.38
CA GLN A 210 40.80 -3.21 0.16
C GLN A 210 39.93 -2.34 1.07
N MET A 211 38.69 -2.07 0.66
CA MET A 211 37.73 -1.34 1.48
C MET A 211 37.41 -2.07 2.77
N GLN A 212 37.29 -3.40 2.73
CA GLN A 212 37.06 -4.20 3.93
C GLN A 212 38.20 -4.08 4.93
N GLU A 213 39.45 -4.09 4.47
CA GLU A 213 40.61 -3.88 5.36
C GLU A 213 40.59 -2.49 6.01
N LYS A 214 40.21 -1.44 5.29
CA LYS A 214 40.09 -0.08 5.81
C LYS A 214 38.91 0.07 6.77
N ALA A 215 37.81 -0.61 6.50
CA ALA A 215 36.59 -0.55 7.30
C ALA A 215 36.67 -1.31 8.62
N LYS A 216 37.71 -2.12 8.86
CA LYS A 216 37.88 -2.90 10.09
C LYS A 216 37.78 -2.00 11.34
N GLY A 217 36.81 -2.30 12.20
CA GLY A 217 36.57 -1.54 13.43
C GLY A 217 35.75 -0.26 13.26
N THR A 218 35.28 0.09 12.05
CA THR A 218 34.42 1.25 11.83
C THR A 218 32.92 0.90 11.85
N SER A 219 32.57 -0.39 11.82
CA SER A 219 31.20 -0.86 12.00
C SER A 219 30.78 -0.78 13.46
N LYS A 220 29.52 -0.36 13.72
CA LYS A 220 28.94 -0.36 15.07
C LYS A 220 28.94 -1.74 15.74
N ASP A 221 28.96 -2.79 14.96
CA ASP A 221 28.87 -4.17 15.41
C ASP A 221 30.24 -4.86 15.48
N GLY A 222 31.34 -4.14 15.23
CA GLY A 222 32.72 -4.64 15.31
C GLY A 222 33.06 -5.75 14.27
N LYS A 223 32.28 -5.83 13.17
CA LYS A 223 32.45 -6.80 12.10
C LYS A 223 32.97 -6.15 10.84
#